data_c383ce5ed457ec0084b304e7819180c5
#
_entry.id   c383ce5ed457ec0084b304e7819180c5
#
_cell.length_a   1.000
_cell.length_b   1.000
_cell.length_c   1.000
_cell.angle_alpha   90.00
_cell.angle_beta   90.00
_cell.angle_gamma   90.00
#
_symmetry.space_group_name_H-M   'P 1'
#
loop_
_entity.id
_entity.type
_entity.pdbx_description
1 polymer ?
#
loop_
_entity_poly.entity_id
_entity_poly.type
_entity_poly.pdbx_seq_one_letter_code
_entity_poly.pdbx_strand_id
1 'polypeptide(L)'
;RFIRWLDKHGWCPDFLIGKDPNYSSVFISNLGSIHLKSGYHHLTNWGTSSLFCIIGEKKWTPLYDEHGLVEMQETVDLGLTVDERIADGYYYAKSVRLFKYLLEHPTLLERPLSEEVEYE
;
A
#
# COMPACT_ATOMS: atom_id res chain seq x y z
N ARG A 1 -25.62 -0.05 -14.34
CA ARG A 1 -26.29 0.99 -13.49
C ARG A 1 -26.97 0.34 -12.26
N PHE A 2 -27.69 -0.77 -12.42
CA PHE A 2 -28.42 -1.46 -11.35
C PHE A 2 -27.46 -2.01 -10.25
N ILE A 3 -26.38 -2.67 -10.63
CA ILE A 3 -25.37 -3.20 -9.69
C ILE A 3 -24.74 -2.07 -8.85
N ARG A 4 -24.38 -0.93 -9.45
CA ARG A 4 -23.89 0.25 -8.73
C ARG A 4 -24.91 0.82 -7.74
N TRP A 5 -26.18 0.72 -8.07
CA TRP A 5 -27.24 1.17 -7.16
C TRP A 5 -27.36 0.22 -5.98
N LEU A 6 -27.30 -1.10 -6.19
CA LEU A 6 -27.25 -2.12 -5.13
C LEU A 6 -26.02 -1.94 -4.22
N ASP A 7 -24.85 -1.74 -4.81
CA ASP A 7 -23.60 -1.50 -4.08
C ASP A 7 -23.70 -0.26 -3.18
N LYS A 8 -24.21 0.85 -3.70
CA LYS A 8 -24.39 2.09 -2.95
C LYS A 8 -25.35 1.94 -1.73
N HIS A 9 -26.25 0.97 -1.75
CA HIS A 9 -27.18 0.67 -0.66
C HIS A 9 -26.71 -0.48 0.23
N GLY A 10 -25.54 -1.07 -0.04
CA GLY A 10 -25.02 -2.21 0.70
C GLY A 10 -25.81 -3.51 0.47
N TRP A 11 -26.56 -3.62 -0.62
CA TRP A 11 -27.41 -4.76 -0.96
C TRP A 11 -26.82 -5.64 -2.05
N CYS A 12 -25.55 -5.44 -2.38
CA CYS A 12 -24.90 -6.22 -3.42
C CYS A 12 -24.62 -7.64 -2.88
N PRO A 13 -25.20 -8.69 -3.47
CA PRO A 13 -24.99 -10.05 -2.98
C PRO A 13 -23.60 -10.56 -3.33
N ASP A 14 -23.02 -11.37 -2.43
CA ASP A 14 -21.64 -11.86 -2.50
C ASP A 14 -21.31 -12.61 -3.79
N PHE A 15 -22.29 -13.31 -4.39
CA PHE A 15 -22.06 -14.02 -5.65
C PHE A 15 -21.79 -13.08 -6.84
N LEU A 16 -22.22 -11.82 -6.78
CA LEU A 16 -21.95 -10.81 -7.80
C LEU A 16 -20.60 -10.10 -7.60
N ILE A 17 -20.15 -9.97 -6.35
CA ILE A 17 -18.97 -9.22 -5.99
C ILE A 17 -17.76 -10.08 -5.65
N GLY A 18 -17.94 -11.36 -5.31
CA GLY A 18 -16.88 -12.23 -4.80
C GLY A 18 -15.70 -12.50 -5.74
N LYS A 19 -15.80 -12.09 -7.01
CA LYS A 19 -14.71 -12.14 -8.00
C LYS A 19 -14.23 -10.76 -8.48
N ASP A 20 -14.85 -9.68 -8.00
CA ASP A 20 -14.47 -8.33 -8.38
C ASP A 20 -13.32 -7.85 -7.47
N PRO A 21 -12.12 -7.58 -8.00
CA PRO A 21 -10.97 -7.13 -7.22
C PRO A 21 -11.20 -5.79 -6.52
N ASN A 22 -12.17 -4.99 -6.95
CA ASN A 22 -12.50 -3.72 -6.30
C ASN A 22 -13.09 -3.89 -4.89
N TYR A 23 -13.51 -5.10 -4.50
CA TYR A 23 -13.98 -5.42 -3.15
C TYR A 23 -12.88 -5.99 -2.24
N SER A 24 -11.62 -5.91 -2.67
CA SER A 24 -10.48 -6.19 -1.79
C SER A 24 -10.20 -5.03 -0.84
N SER A 25 -9.55 -5.29 0.29
CA SER A 25 -9.10 -4.23 1.21
C SER A 25 -7.92 -3.45 0.66
N VAL A 26 -7.03 -4.13 -0.06
CA VAL A 26 -5.81 -3.57 -0.65
C VAL A 26 -5.67 -4.06 -2.08
N PHE A 27 -5.34 -3.15 -2.96
CA PHE A 27 -4.98 -3.46 -4.35
C PHE A 27 -3.47 -3.30 -4.53
N ILE A 28 -2.78 -4.35 -4.97
CA ILE A 28 -1.34 -4.30 -5.20
C ILE A 28 -1.05 -4.52 -6.68
N SER A 29 -0.31 -3.59 -7.29
CA SER A 29 0.13 -3.68 -8.69
C SER A 29 1.65 -3.64 -8.78
N ASN A 30 2.24 -4.63 -9.46
CA ASN A 30 3.68 -4.68 -9.68
C ASN A 30 4.03 -4.16 -11.06
N LEU A 31 4.38 -2.87 -11.14
CA LEU A 31 4.86 -2.24 -12.37
C LEU A 31 6.34 -2.53 -12.66
N GLY A 32 7.10 -2.95 -11.67
CA GLY A 32 8.50 -3.35 -11.84
C GLY A 32 8.64 -4.54 -12.78
N SER A 33 7.64 -5.42 -12.86
CA SER A 33 7.59 -6.54 -13.78
C SER A 33 7.58 -6.14 -15.26
N ILE A 34 7.20 -4.90 -15.55
CA ILE A 34 7.18 -4.32 -16.91
C ILE A 34 8.13 -3.12 -17.03
N HIS A 35 9.12 -3.03 -16.13
CA HIS A 35 10.16 -2.00 -16.11
C HIS A 35 9.63 -0.56 -16.00
N LEU A 36 8.56 -0.36 -15.24
CA LEU A 36 8.03 0.97 -14.93
C LEU A 36 8.37 1.37 -13.50
N LYS A 37 8.61 2.67 -13.33
CA LYS A 37 8.77 3.28 -12.01
C LYS A 37 7.45 3.22 -11.25
N SER A 38 7.52 3.36 -9.92
CA SER A 38 6.32 3.56 -9.13
C SER A 38 5.63 4.88 -9.51
N GLY A 39 4.34 4.94 -9.32
CA GLY A 39 3.53 6.11 -9.56
C GLY A 39 2.36 6.14 -8.59
N TYR A 40 1.45 7.06 -8.80
CA TYR A 40 0.20 7.13 -8.03
C TYR A 40 -0.97 6.68 -8.89
N HIS A 41 -1.91 5.99 -8.27
CA HIS A 41 -3.15 5.57 -8.89
C HIS A 41 -4.32 6.17 -8.12
N HIS A 42 -5.40 6.51 -8.81
CA HIS A 42 -6.61 6.95 -8.12
C HIS A 42 -7.42 5.74 -7.64
N LEU A 43 -8.06 5.87 -6.49
CA LEU A 43 -9.02 4.89 -6.00
C LEU A 43 -10.31 4.96 -6.82
N THR A 44 -10.99 3.84 -6.93
CA THR A 44 -12.29 3.76 -7.62
C THR A 44 -13.42 4.22 -6.70
N ASN A 45 -14.46 4.83 -7.27
CA ASN A 45 -15.71 5.13 -6.55
C ASN A 45 -16.65 3.91 -6.48
N TRP A 46 -16.08 2.71 -6.61
CA TRP A 46 -16.77 1.45 -6.67
C TRP A 46 -16.04 0.42 -5.81
N GLY A 47 -16.80 -0.35 -5.03
CA GLY A 47 -16.24 -1.39 -4.18
C GLY A 47 -15.73 -0.86 -2.83
N THR A 48 -14.87 -1.62 -2.18
CA THR A 48 -14.37 -1.39 -0.81
C THR A 48 -12.86 -1.15 -0.74
N SER A 49 -12.15 -1.16 -1.87
CA SER A 49 -10.70 -0.97 -1.88
C SER A 49 -10.33 0.44 -1.45
N SER A 50 -9.65 0.55 -0.32
CA SER A 50 -9.27 1.80 0.33
C SER A 50 -7.78 2.12 0.27
N LEU A 51 -6.99 1.15 -0.17
CA LEU A 51 -5.55 1.26 -0.31
C LEU A 51 -5.10 0.69 -1.66
N PHE A 52 -4.32 1.47 -2.40
CA PHE A 52 -3.68 1.02 -3.62
C PHE A 52 -2.17 1.15 -3.46
N CYS A 53 -1.45 0.05 -3.63
CA CYS A 53 0.01 -0.02 -3.56
C CYS A 53 0.59 -0.35 -4.94
N ILE A 54 1.50 0.49 -5.42
CA ILE A 54 2.25 0.24 -6.66
C ILE A 54 3.70 -0.07 -6.29
N ILE A 55 4.20 -1.19 -6.77
CA ILE A 55 5.60 -1.58 -6.65
C ILE A 55 6.30 -1.21 -7.96
N GLY A 56 7.28 -0.30 -7.88
CA GLY A 56 8.09 0.10 -9.02
C GLY A 56 9.23 -0.88 -9.33
N GLU A 57 9.98 -0.58 -10.38
CA GLU A 57 11.17 -1.35 -10.73
C GLU A 57 12.28 -1.18 -9.70
N LYS A 58 13.15 -2.17 -9.61
CA LYS A 58 14.39 -2.11 -8.85
C LYS A 58 15.35 -1.13 -9.50
N LYS A 59 16.00 -0.31 -8.69
CA LYS A 59 17.00 0.67 -9.13
C LYS A 59 18.13 0.80 -8.13
N TRP A 60 19.31 1.16 -8.60
CA TRP A 60 20.40 1.56 -7.74
C TRP A 60 20.22 3.02 -7.31
N THR A 61 20.23 3.27 -6.01
CA THR A 61 20.05 4.59 -5.43
C THR A 61 21.23 4.92 -4.53
N PRO A 62 21.83 6.11 -4.67
CA PRO A 62 22.85 6.58 -3.73
C PRO A 62 22.18 6.94 -2.40
N LEU A 63 22.60 6.27 -1.32
CA LEU A 63 22.20 6.61 0.04
C LEU A 63 23.39 7.23 0.76
N TYR A 64 23.12 8.23 1.58
CA TYR A 64 24.13 8.94 2.36
C TYR A 64 24.07 8.42 3.80
N ASP A 65 25.24 8.08 4.34
CA ASP A 65 25.37 7.77 5.76
C ASP A 65 25.44 9.05 6.62
N GLU A 66 25.54 8.88 7.94
CA GLU A 66 25.64 9.98 8.90
C GLU A 66 26.90 10.87 8.68
N HIS A 67 27.91 10.34 7.99
CA HIS A 67 29.17 11.04 7.68
C HIS A 67 29.18 11.63 6.28
N GLY A 68 28.09 11.50 5.52
CA GLY A 68 27.97 12.00 4.15
C GLY A 68 28.66 11.12 3.10
N LEU A 69 29.09 9.90 3.47
CA LEU A 69 29.59 8.92 2.50
C LEU A 69 28.43 8.33 1.70
N VAL A 70 28.67 8.13 0.42
CA VAL A 70 27.66 7.60 -0.51
C VAL A 70 27.83 6.10 -0.66
N GLU A 71 26.76 5.36 -0.36
CA GLU A 71 26.66 3.95 -0.65
C GLU A 71 25.57 3.70 -1.69
N MET A 72 25.88 2.93 -2.73
CA MET A 72 24.90 2.53 -3.73
C MET A 72 24.16 1.30 -3.25
N GLN A 73 22.85 1.43 -3.07
CA GLN A 73 21.99 0.31 -2.66
C GLN A 73 20.89 0.04 -3.68
N GLU A 74 20.52 -1.24 -3.82
CA GLU A 74 19.37 -1.63 -4.63
C GLU A 74 18.09 -1.29 -3.87
N THR A 75 17.25 -0.46 -4.46
CA THR A 75 16.03 0.04 -3.85
C THR A 75 14.81 -0.18 -4.74
N VAL A 76 13.64 -0.17 -4.12
CA VAL A 76 12.33 -0.22 -4.78
C VAL A 76 11.48 0.94 -4.28
N ASP A 77 10.87 1.67 -5.20
CA ASP A 77 9.89 2.69 -4.83
C ASP A 77 8.50 2.07 -4.67
N LEU A 78 7.82 2.42 -3.59
CA LEU A 78 6.42 2.07 -3.36
C LEU A 78 5.57 3.34 -3.49
N GLY A 79 4.58 3.30 -4.37
CA GLY A 79 3.55 4.34 -4.48
C GLY A 79 2.31 3.92 -3.70
N LEU A 80 1.91 4.70 -2.70
CA LEU A 80 0.71 4.43 -1.89
C LEU A 80 -0.36 5.47 -2.17
N THR A 81 -1.55 5.02 -2.51
CA THR A 81 -2.76 5.85 -2.59
C THR A 81 -3.74 5.36 -1.54
N VAL A 82 -4.18 6.24 -0.66
CA VAL A 82 -5.00 5.92 0.51
C VAL A 82 -6.30 6.73 0.50
N ASP A 83 -7.34 6.20 1.12
CA ASP A 83 -8.63 6.87 1.25
C ASP A 83 -8.68 7.66 2.57
N GLU A 84 -8.57 8.98 2.48
CA GLU A 84 -8.60 9.87 3.65
C GLU A 84 -9.95 9.91 4.39
N ARG A 85 -10.99 9.32 3.82
CA ARG A 85 -12.28 9.14 4.53
C ARG A 85 -12.19 8.13 5.66
N ILE A 86 -11.16 7.26 5.67
CA ILE A 86 -10.95 6.23 6.69
C ILE A 86 -10.09 6.76 7.83
N ALA A 87 -9.04 7.50 7.52
CA ALA A 87 -8.11 8.05 8.49
C ALA A 87 -7.43 9.30 7.91
N ASP A 88 -7.03 10.20 8.77
CA ASP A 88 -6.35 11.43 8.39
C ASP A 88 -4.89 11.22 7.98
N GLY A 89 -4.27 12.24 7.40
CA GLY A 89 -2.89 12.20 6.93
C GLY A 89 -1.87 11.93 8.04
N TYR A 90 -2.16 12.34 9.29
CA TYR A 90 -1.27 12.07 10.42
C TYR A 90 -1.23 10.59 10.78
N TYR A 91 -2.39 9.94 10.81
CA TYR A 91 -2.51 8.50 11.04
C TYR A 91 -1.78 7.71 9.93
N TYR A 92 -2.02 8.09 8.66
CA TYR A 92 -1.34 7.46 7.54
C TYR A 92 0.18 7.65 7.58
N ALA A 93 0.67 8.82 7.96
CA ALA A 93 2.11 9.06 8.09
C ALA A 93 2.77 8.15 9.13
N LYS A 94 2.09 7.90 10.25
CA LYS A 94 2.55 6.92 11.25
C LYS A 94 2.52 5.50 10.70
N SER A 95 1.43 5.13 10.03
CA SER A 95 1.27 3.79 9.45
C SER A 95 2.32 3.50 8.39
N VAL A 96 2.67 4.47 7.55
CA VAL A 96 3.71 4.33 6.52
C VAL A 96 5.09 4.18 7.15
N ARG A 97 5.40 4.91 8.24
CA ARG A 97 6.67 4.73 8.97
C ARG A 97 6.77 3.33 9.56
N LEU A 98 5.73 2.85 10.24
CA LEU A 98 5.68 1.49 10.75
C LEU A 98 5.83 0.46 9.62
N PHE A 99 5.12 0.65 8.52
CA PHE A 99 5.21 -0.24 7.35
C PHE A 99 6.63 -0.31 6.80
N LYS A 100 7.30 0.84 6.63
CA LYS A 100 8.70 0.90 6.22
C LYS A 100 9.60 0.16 7.19
N TYR A 101 9.45 0.40 8.49
CA TYR A 101 10.22 -0.25 9.53
C TYR A 101 10.06 -1.78 9.50
N LEU A 102 8.84 -2.28 9.31
CA LEU A 102 8.57 -3.73 9.20
C LEU A 102 9.18 -4.34 7.93
N LEU A 103 9.22 -3.60 6.82
CA LEU A 103 9.91 -4.06 5.60
C LEU A 103 11.43 -4.15 5.79
N GLU A 104 12.01 -3.25 6.57
CA GLU A 104 13.43 -3.26 6.92
C GLU A 104 13.77 -4.34 7.96
N HIS A 105 12.77 -4.74 8.78
CA HIS A 105 12.92 -5.75 9.85
C HIS A 105 11.87 -6.86 9.72
N PRO A 106 11.90 -7.67 8.66
CA PRO A 106 10.81 -8.61 8.35
C PRO A 106 10.62 -9.72 9.40
N THR A 107 11.61 -10.00 10.23
CA THR A 107 11.50 -10.95 11.35
C THR A 107 10.47 -10.52 12.41
N LEU A 108 10.15 -9.23 12.50
CA LEU A 108 9.11 -8.73 13.39
C LEU A 108 7.71 -9.21 12.99
N LEU A 109 7.50 -9.54 11.70
CA LEU A 109 6.23 -10.06 11.20
C LEU A 109 5.91 -11.49 11.68
N GLU A 110 6.91 -12.20 12.24
CA GLU A 110 6.72 -13.52 12.85
C GLU A 110 6.18 -13.45 14.29
N ARG A 111 6.16 -12.24 14.88
CA ARG A 111 5.65 -12.01 16.23
C ARG A 111 4.14 -11.88 16.25
N PRO A 112 3.49 -12.17 17.39
CA PRO A 112 2.06 -11.92 17.56
C PRO A 112 1.72 -10.44 17.39
N LEU A 113 0.58 -10.14 16.76
CA LEU A 113 0.09 -8.76 16.55
C LEU A 113 -0.20 -8.00 17.87
N SER A 114 -0.28 -8.72 19.00
CA SER A 114 -0.47 -8.13 20.33
C SER A 114 0.80 -7.52 20.92
N GLU A 115 1.95 -7.78 20.34
CA GLU A 115 3.21 -7.15 20.76
C GLU A 115 3.36 -5.79 20.10
N GLU A 116 3.59 -4.76 20.92
CA GLU A 116 3.87 -3.43 20.41
C GLU A 116 5.28 -3.41 19.79
N VAL A 117 5.38 -2.76 18.63
CA VAL A 117 6.64 -2.52 17.94
C VAL A 117 7.01 -1.05 18.14
N GLU A 118 8.10 -0.80 18.84
CA GLU A 118 8.68 0.54 18.93
C GLU A 118 9.40 0.85 17.60
N TYR A 119 8.97 1.91 16.96
CA TYR A 119 9.56 2.42 15.71
C TYR A 119 9.61 3.94 15.77
N GLU A 120 10.69 4.54 15.37
CA GLU A 120 10.89 5.98 15.21
C GLU A 120 11.06 6.37 13.73
#